data_deb03afc737f0e1ef324eaf34fe7ba78
#
_entry.id   deb03afc737f0e1ef324eaf34fe7ba78
#
_cell.length_a   1.000
_cell.length_b   1.000
_cell.length_c   1.000
_cell.angle_alpha   90.00
_cell.angle_beta   90.00
_cell.angle_gamma   90.00
#
_symmetry.space_group_name_H-M   'P 1'
#
loop_
_entity.id
_entity.type
_entity.pdbx_description
1 polymer ?
#
loop_
_entity_poly.entity_id
_entity_poly.type
_entity_poly.pdbx_seq_one_letter_code
_entity_poly.pdbx_strand_id
1 'polypeptide(L)'
;MTRYAIMRLDEIDEITDGRQPCRPVRHHFGITSFGVNAWTATAASERILNEHDEAGDAEELYLVHRGRATFELNGERVDAPAGTFVFARPGVIRTAFAEEPGTTILAIGGTPGEAYEPDGWELWMPVAPLYNEGRYAEAADRTRELAEARPELPMLAYMLACCESKAGRTEAALEALGAVSRRMRMIAAKDPDLDAIRHEPAFAQIIG
;
A
#
# COMPACT_ATOMS: atom_id res chain seq x y z
N MET A 1 13.81 -16.32 -23.13
CA MET A 1 13.62 -15.80 -21.75
C MET A 1 14.69 -16.38 -20.86
N THR A 2 15.39 -15.57 -20.10
CA THR A 2 16.35 -16.02 -19.08
C THR A 2 15.60 -16.81 -18.01
N ARG A 3 16.19 -17.92 -17.54
CA ARG A 3 15.57 -18.77 -16.50
C ARG A 3 15.71 -18.23 -15.08
N TYR A 4 16.42 -17.13 -14.92
CA TYR A 4 16.67 -16.46 -13.63
C TYR A 4 16.85 -14.96 -13.85
N ALA A 5 16.66 -14.18 -12.79
CA ALA A 5 17.01 -12.77 -12.71
C ALA A 5 17.80 -12.51 -11.42
N ILE A 6 18.70 -11.55 -11.46
CA ILE A 6 19.51 -11.12 -10.31
C ILE A 6 19.42 -9.60 -10.24
N MET A 7 19.05 -9.06 -9.07
CA MET A 7 18.93 -7.65 -8.81
C MET A 7 19.23 -7.38 -7.32
N ARG A 8 19.94 -6.34 -7.01
CA ARG A 8 20.08 -5.87 -5.63
C ARG A 8 18.83 -5.12 -5.22
N LEU A 9 18.47 -5.14 -3.94
CA LEU A 9 17.28 -4.45 -3.46
C LEU A 9 17.34 -2.93 -3.75
N ASP A 10 18.53 -2.33 -3.63
CA ASP A 10 18.75 -0.91 -3.87
C ASP A 10 18.76 -0.49 -5.36
N GLU A 11 18.75 -1.46 -6.28
CA GLU A 11 18.62 -1.25 -7.73
C GLU A 11 17.15 -1.38 -8.23
N ILE A 12 16.23 -1.85 -7.39
CA ILE A 12 14.80 -1.86 -7.70
C ILE A 12 14.25 -0.45 -7.51
N ASP A 13 13.52 0.06 -8.51
CA ASP A 13 12.92 1.39 -8.47
C ASP A 13 12.05 1.55 -7.23
N GLU A 14 12.28 2.66 -6.54
CA GLU A 14 11.53 3.02 -5.33
C GLU A 14 10.27 3.78 -5.72
N ILE A 15 9.17 3.40 -5.12
CA ILE A 15 7.86 4.02 -5.31
C ILE A 15 7.37 4.54 -3.95
N THR A 16 6.76 5.71 -3.95
CA THR A 16 6.05 6.24 -2.79
C THR A 16 4.70 6.81 -3.22
N ASP A 17 3.72 6.66 -2.37
CA ASP A 17 2.40 7.31 -2.46
C ASP A 17 2.27 8.46 -1.44
N GLY A 18 3.40 9.04 -1.03
CA GLY A 18 3.50 10.05 0.02
C GLY A 18 3.72 9.46 1.42
N ARG A 19 3.80 8.13 1.53
CA ARG A 19 4.18 7.38 2.74
C ARG A 19 5.62 6.89 2.64
N GLN A 20 5.97 5.83 3.37
CA GLN A 20 7.32 5.27 3.34
C GLN A 20 7.68 4.76 1.94
N PRO A 21 8.91 5.02 1.48
CA PRO A 21 9.42 4.46 0.24
C PRO A 21 9.30 2.94 0.21
N CYS A 22 8.71 2.44 -0.88
CA CYS A 22 8.51 1.01 -1.13
C CYS A 22 9.27 0.55 -2.36
N ARG A 23 9.91 -0.59 -2.29
CA ARG A 23 10.43 -1.30 -3.45
C ARG A 23 9.53 -2.47 -3.77
N PRO A 24 8.80 -2.43 -4.90
CA PRO A 24 7.81 -3.44 -5.28
C PRO A 24 8.50 -4.69 -5.87
N VAL A 25 9.14 -5.48 -5.02
CA VAL A 25 9.97 -6.63 -5.40
C VAL A 25 9.15 -7.64 -6.20
N ARG A 26 7.94 -7.97 -5.74
CA ARG A 26 7.03 -8.87 -6.44
C ARG A 26 6.75 -8.41 -7.86
N HIS A 27 6.39 -7.14 -8.03
CA HIS A 27 6.06 -6.56 -9.32
C HIS A 27 7.28 -6.56 -10.25
N HIS A 28 8.46 -6.16 -9.73
CA HIS A 28 9.71 -6.13 -10.48
C HIS A 28 10.08 -7.48 -11.11
N PHE A 29 9.93 -8.57 -10.36
CA PHE A 29 10.26 -9.92 -10.82
C PHE A 29 9.09 -10.66 -11.46
N GLY A 30 7.86 -10.13 -11.40
CA GLY A 30 6.64 -10.79 -11.89
C GLY A 30 6.29 -12.04 -11.09
N ILE A 31 6.49 -12.03 -9.77
CA ILE A 31 6.19 -13.17 -8.89
C ILE A 31 4.67 -13.31 -8.77
N THR A 32 4.16 -14.54 -8.92
CA THR A 32 2.72 -14.84 -8.88
C THR A 32 2.29 -15.78 -7.75
N SER A 33 3.24 -16.30 -6.98
CA SER A 33 2.97 -17.32 -5.94
C SER A 33 2.96 -16.76 -4.53
N PHE A 34 3.53 -15.60 -4.29
CA PHE A 34 3.56 -14.92 -2.98
C PHE A 34 3.80 -13.42 -3.17
N GLY A 35 3.35 -12.63 -2.21
CA GLY A 35 3.68 -11.22 -2.08
C GLY A 35 5.08 -11.04 -1.53
N VAL A 36 5.85 -10.08 -2.04
CA VAL A 36 7.10 -9.63 -1.43
C VAL A 36 7.40 -8.20 -1.82
N ASN A 37 7.51 -7.33 -0.81
CA ASN A 37 7.86 -5.93 -0.98
C ASN A 37 8.80 -5.50 0.14
N ALA A 38 9.47 -4.36 -0.04
CA ALA A 38 10.36 -3.80 0.96
C ALA A 38 10.03 -2.34 1.23
N TRP A 39 9.94 -1.97 2.50
CA TRP A 39 9.74 -0.59 2.95
C TRP A 39 10.96 -0.11 3.70
N THR A 40 11.34 1.15 3.46
CA THR A 40 12.50 1.78 4.10
C THR A 40 12.05 3.07 4.79
N ALA A 41 12.35 3.20 6.07
CA ALA A 41 12.11 4.43 6.82
C ALA A 41 13.12 5.49 6.45
N THR A 42 12.67 6.73 6.35
CA THR A 42 13.50 7.91 6.11
C THR A 42 13.98 8.56 7.41
N ALA A 43 13.26 8.32 8.51
CA ALA A 43 13.55 8.87 9.83
C ALA A 43 13.37 7.83 10.95
N ALA A 44 14.00 8.09 12.09
CA ALA A 44 13.73 7.34 13.32
C ALA A 44 12.29 7.61 13.81
N SER A 45 11.71 6.63 14.51
CA SER A 45 10.34 6.61 15.01
C SER A 45 9.25 6.64 13.92
N GLU A 46 9.64 6.57 12.67
CA GLU A 46 8.70 6.47 11.55
C GLU A 46 8.02 5.10 11.52
N ARG A 47 6.71 5.07 11.28
CA ARG A 47 5.96 3.83 11.13
C ARG A 47 6.26 3.23 9.75
N ILE A 48 6.90 2.06 9.71
CA ILE A 48 7.25 1.36 8.46
C ILE A 48 6.09 0.49 7.98
N LEU A 49 5.45 -0.22 8.89
CA LEU A 49 4.28 -1.05 8.60
C LEU A 49 3.05 -0.44 9.25
N ASN A 50 2.00 -0.20 8.46
CA ASN A 50 0.71 0.23 8.99
C ASN A 50 0.16 -0.83 9.93
N GLU A 51 -0.63 -0.40 10.94
CA GLU A 51 -1.31 -1.35 11.82
C GLU A 51 -2.41 -2.08 11.04
N HIS A 52 -2.32 -3.39 11.01
CA HIS A 52 -3.29 -4.26 10.36
C HIS A 52 -3.25 -5.67 10.96
N ASP A 53 -4.29 -6.42 10.69
CA ASP A 53 -4.35 -7.88 10.74
C ASP A 53 -4.62 -8.38 9.33
N GLU A 54 -4.21 -9.59 9.00
CA GLU A 54 -4.61 -10.20 7.75
C GLU A 54 -6.04 -10.74 7.87
N ALA A 55 -6.90 -10.28 6.95
CA ALA A 55 -8.21 -10.87 6.79
C ALA A 55 -8.08 -12.22 6.07
N GLY A 56 -8.62 -13.28 6.67
CA GLY A 56 -8.54 -14.64 6.12
C GLY A 56 -7.36 -15.45 6.67
N ASP A 57 -6.78 -16.31 5.84
CA ASP A 57 -5.77 -17.29 6.22
C ASP A 57 -4.34 -16.92 5.74
N ALA A 58 -4.12 -15.68 5.32
CA ALA A 58 -2.81 -15.23 4.85
C ALA A 58 -1.77 -15.21 6.00
N GLU A 59 -0.62 -15.76 5.72
CA GLU A 59 0.55 -15.75 6.61
C GLU A 59 1.56 -14.73 6.13
N GLU A 60 2.20 -14.01 7.07
CA GLU A 60 3.25 -13.05 6.73
C GLU A 60 4.53 -13.28 7.51
N LEU A 61 5.63 -13.22 6.78
CA LEU A 61 6.99 -13.25 7.31
C LEU A 61 7.67 -11.91 7.03
N TYR A 62 8.10 -11.24 8.08
CA TYR A 62 8.89 -10.03 7.98
C TYR A 62 10.36 -10.34 8.24
N LEU A 63 11.25 -9.68 7.49
CA LEU A 63 12.68 -9.69 7.74
C LEU A 63 13.16 -8.25 7.90
N VAL A 64 13.72 -7.91 9.05
CA VAL A 64 14.49 -6.68 9.19
C VAL A 64 15.81 -6.85 8.43
N HIS A 65 15.85 -6.31 7.20
CA HIS A 65 16.99 -6.44 6.30
C HIS A 65 18.14 -5.53 6.72
N ARG A 66 17.83 -4.31 7.18
CA ARG A 66 18.80 -3.29 7.59
C ARG A 66 18.24 -2.47 8.76
N GLY A 67 19.14 -1.96 9.60
CA GLY A 67 18.75 -1.11 10.73
C GLY A 67 18.14 -1.88 11.88
N ARG A 68 17.23 -1.23 12.60
CA ARG A 68 16.55 -1.78 13.77
C ARG A 68 15.10 -1.30 13.79
N ALA A 69 14.18 -2.19 14.07
CA ALA A 69 12.75 -1.89 14.19
C ALA A 69 12.21 -2.32 15.55
N THR A 70 11.14 -1.66 16.00
CA THR A 70 10.27 -2.16 17.06
C THR A 70 8.95 -2.60 16.41
N PHE A 71 8.62 -3.89 16.54
CA PHE A 71 7.30 -4.41 16.21
C PHE A 71 6.36 -4.27 17.40
N GLU A 72 5.09 -3.98 17.12
CA GLU A 72 3.99 -4.15 18.07
C GLU A 72 3.09 -5.29 17.56
N LEU A 73 3.00 -6.36 18.34
CA LEU A 73 2.28 -7.60 18.01
C LEU A 73 1.19 -7.83 19.06
N ASN A 74 -0.08 -7.62 18.72
CA ASN A 74 -1.20 -7.63 19.68
C ASN A 74 -0.95 -6.72 20.91
N GLY A 75 -0.25 -5.56 20.69
CA GLY A 75 0.11 -4.63 21.75
C GLY A 75 1.41 -4.95 22.49
N GLU A 76 2.04 -6.09 22.26
CA GLU A 76 3.36 -6.41 22.81
C GLU A 76 4.47 -5.82 21.92
N ARG A 77 5.41 -5.09 22.53
CA ARG A 77 6.55 -4.49 21.82
C ARG A 77 7.72 -5.46 21.79
N VAL A 78 8.22 -5.69 20.58
CA VAL A 78 9.33 -6.62 20.32
C VAL A 78 10.44 -5.88 19.57
N ASP A 79 11.64 -5.89 20.14
CA ASP A 79 12.84 -5.35 19.53
C ASP A 79 13.36 -6.28 18.43
N ALA A 80 13.64 -5.70 17.26
CA ALA A 80 14.01 -6.44 16.06
C ALA A 80 15.18 -5.77 15.32
N PRO A 81 16.45 -6.09 15.68
CA PRO A 81 17.61 -5.65 14.90
C PRO A 81 17.69 -6.35 13.54
N ALA A 82 18.55 -5.83 12.64
CA ALA A 82 18.80 -6.44 11.33
C ALA A 82 19.10 -7.95 11.44
N GLY A 83 18.51 -8.74 10.56
CA GLY A 83 18.56 -10.21 10.57
C GLY A 83 17.43 -10.88 11.38
N THR A 84 16.57 -10.10 12.06
CA THR A 84 15.43 -10.64 12.79
C THR A 84 14.31 -11.00 11.83
N PHE A 85 13.77 -12.21 11.97
CA PHE A 85 12.52 -12.63 11.36
C PHE A 85 11.37 -12.50 12.35
N VAL A 86 10.25 -11.92 11.90
CA VAL A 86 8.99 -11.87 12.63
C VAL A 86 7.93 -12.57 11.79
N PHE A 87 7.35 -13.65 12.30
CA PHE A 87 6.28 -14.39 11.63
C PHE A 87 4.96 -14.07 12.29
N ALA A 88 4.01 -13.56 11.52
CA ALA A 88 2.67 -13.25 11.98
C ALA A 88 1.66 -14.21 11.33
N ARG A 89 0.92 -14.93 12.18
CA ARG A 89 -0.24 -15.74 11.77
C ARG A 89 -1.45 -14.85 11.51
N PRO A 90 -2.45 -15.33 10.75
CA PRO A 90 -3.73 -14.64 10.61
C PRO A 90 -4.32 -14.21 11.96
N GLY A 91 -4.90 -13.01 12.02
CA GLY A 91 -5.50 -12.44 13.23
C GLY A 91 -4.52 -11.81 14.23
N VAL A 92 -3.21 -11.86 13.99
CA VAL A 92 -2.24 -11.10 14.79
C VAL A 92 -2.24 -9.65 14.31
N ILE A 93 -2.69 -8.71 15.15
CA ILE A 93 -2.58 -7.27 14.89
C ILE A 93 -1.10 -6.89 14.98
N ARG A 94 -0.55 -6.31 13.92
CA ARG A 94 0.87 -5.93 13.86
C ARG A 94 1.08 -4.57 13.23
N THR A 95 2.10 -3.89 13.71
CA THR A 95 2.70 -2.67 13.14
C THR A 95 4.19 -2.67 13.45
N ALA A 96 4.98 -1.83 12.75
CA ALA A 96 6.40 -1.70 13.02
C ALA A 96 6.87 -0.26 12.86
N PHE A 97 7.80 0.14 13.70
CA PHE A 97 8.43 1.46 13.73
C PHE A 97 9.95 1.32 13.56
N ALA A 98 10.55 2.25 12.83
CA ALA A 98 12.00 2.35 12.71
C ALA A 98 12.62 2.90 13.99
N GLU A 99 13.71 2.31 14.46
CA GLU A 99 14.53 2.91 15.54
C GLU A 99 15.59 3.87 14.98
N GLU A 100 15.93 3.74 13.69
CA GLU A 100 16.91 4.58 13.02
C GLU A 100 16.56 4.80 11.54
N PRO A 101 17.03 5.90 10.92
CA PRO A 101 16.85 6.14 9.50
C PRO A 101 17.48 5.02 8.65
N GLY A 102 16.85 4.67 7.52
CA GLY A 102 17.34 3.61 6.64
C GLY A 102 16.95 2.20 7.11
N THR A 103 16.23 2.06 8.22
CA THR A 103 15.64 0.78 8.63
C THR A 103 14.77 0.24 7.51
N THR A 104 15.07 -0.98 7.06
CA THR A 104 14.38 -1.61 5.92
C THR A 104 13.80 -2.95 6.34
N ILE A 105 12.50 -3.14 6.09
CA ILE A 105 11.76 -4.37 6.36
C ILE A 105 11.29 -4.94 5.02
N LEU A 106 11.56 -6.24 4.78
CA LEU A 106 10.90 -7.02 3.76
C LEU A 106 9.68 -7.70 4.38
N ALA A 107 8.53 -7.58 3.73
CA ALA A 107 7.35 -8.37 4.04
C ALA A 107 7.15 -9.40 2.92
N ILE A 108 6.92 -10.64 3.31
CA ILE A 108 6.71 -11.80 2.42
C ILE A 108 5.45 -12.49 2.92
N GLY A 109 4.46 -12.66 2.05
CA GLY A 109 3.19 -13.24 2.49
C GLY A 109 2.41 -13.92 1.39
N GLY A 110 1.39 -14.66 1.81
CA GLY A 110 0.42 -15.31 0.95
C GLY A 110 -0.48 -16.27 1.70
N THR A 111 -1.55 -16.71 1.04
CA THR A 111 -2.51 -17.67 1.58
C THR A 111 -2.05 -19.08 1.25
N PRO A 112 -1.94 -19.99 2.24
CA PRO A 112 -1.51 -21.36 2.00
C PRO A 112 -2.42 -22.08 0.98
N GLY A 113 -1.80 -22.63 -0.06
CA GLY A 113 -2.49 -23.39 -1.09
C GLY A 113 -3.24 -22.57 -2.15
N GLU A 114 -3.17 -21.25 -2.09
CA GLU A 114 -3.78 -20.34 -3.06
C GLU A 114 -2.73 -19.60 -3.89
N ALA A 115 -3.13 -19.15 -5.08
CA ALA A 115 -2.33 -18.20 -5.85
C ALA A 115 -2.35 -16.84 -5.15
N TYR A 116 -1.22 -16.14 -5.16
CA TYR A 116 -1.18 -14.81 -4.58
C TYR A 116 -2.04 -13.84 -5.38
N GLU A 117 -2.96 -13.18 -4.69
CA GLU A 117 -3.78 -12.11 -5.23
C GLU A 117 -3.29 -10.76 -4.70
N PRO A 118 -2.69 -9.90 -5.56
CA PRO A 118 -2.24 -8.59 -5.13
C PRO A 118 -3.44 -7.72 -4.73
N ASP A 119 -3.31 -6.95 -3.68
CA ASP A 119 -4.32 -5.99 -3.27
C ASP A 119 -4.40 -4.78 -4.23
N GLY A 120 -5.43 -3.94 -4.04
CA GLY A 120 -5.63 -2.78 -4.91
C GLY A 120 -4.49 -1.76 -4.85
N TRP A 121 -3.83 -1.62 -3.69
CA TRP A 121 -2.70 -0.72 -3.54
C TRP A 121 -1.47 -1.24 -4.31
N GLU A 122 -1.20 -2.54 -4.22
CA GLU A 122 -0.08 -3.15 -4.94
C GLU A 122 -0.27 -3.09 -6.47
N LEU A 123 -1.52 -3.30 -6.94
CA LEU A 123 -1.86 -3.12 -8.36
C LEU A 123 -1.70 -1.67 -8.82
N TRP A 124 -1.93 -0.71 -7.93
CA TRP A 124 -1.80 0.71 -8.22
C TRP A 124 -0.35 1.22 -8.19
N MET A 125 0.59 0.51 -7.58
CA MET A 125 2.01 0.92 -7.50
C MET A 125 2.61 1.43 -8.82
N PRO A 126 2.36 0.80 -10.00
CA PRO A 126 2.89 1.30 -11.27
C PRO A 126 2.32 2.66 -11.70
N VAL A 127 1.22 3.10 -11.10
CA VAL A 127 0.59 4.41 -11.36
C VAL A 127 1.18 5.50 -10.45
N ALA A 128 1.72 5.15 -9.29
CA ALA A 128 2.25 6.09 -8.31
C ALA A 128 3.26 7.10 -8.88
N PRO A 129 4.18 6.75 -9.80
CA PRO A 129 5.07 7.72 -10.42
C PRO A 129 4.33 8.84 -11.14
N LEU A 130 3.28 8.53 -11.90
CA LEU A 130 2.46 9.54 -12.59
C LEU A 130 1.81 10.49 -11.59
N TYR A 131 1.29 9.93 -10.49
CA TYR A 131 0.67 10.70 -9.43
C TYR A 131 1.68 11.65 -8.75
N ASN A 132 2.87 11.15 -8.41
CA ASN A 132 3.93 11.93 -7.77
C ASN A 132 4.51 13.03 -8.67
N GLU A 133 4.50 12.82 -9.99
CA GLU A 133 4.87 13.83 -10.99
C GLU A 133 3.77 14.89 -11.23
N GLY A 134 2.61 14.78 -10.56
CA GLY A 134 1.48 15.68 -10.77
C GLY A 134 0.68 15.42 -12.04
N ARG A 135 0.92 14.33 -12.75
CA ARG A 135 0.21 13.89 -13.96
C ARG A 135 -1.11 13.21 -13.61
N TYR A 136 -1.91 13.90 -12.80
CA TYR A 136 -3.11 13.33 -12.18
C TYR A 136 -4.14 12.83 -13.19
N ALA A 137 -4.29 13.48 -14.33
CA ALA A 137 -5.23 13.04 -15.37
C ALA A 137 -4.83 11.68 -15.94
N GLU A 138 -3.54 11.46 -16.22
CA GLU A 138 -3.02 10.17 -16.70
C GLU A 138 -3.09 9.10 -15.61
N ALA A 139 -2.77 9.47 -14.37
CA ALA A 139 -2.91 8.59 -13.22
C ALA A 139 -4.37 8.15 -13.04
N ALA A 140 -5.35 9.06 -13.17
CA ALA A 140 -6.77 8.75 -13.10
C ALA A 140 -7.20 7.78 -14.22
N ASP A 141 -6.77 8.03 -15.46
CA ASP A 141 -7.13 7.17 -16.60
C ASP A 141 -6.58 5.74 -16.42
N ARG A 142 -5.33 5.59 -15.97
CA ARG A 142 -4.73 4.28 -15.64
C ARG A 142 -5.40 3.61 -14.44
N THR A 143 -5.73 4.37 -13.40
CA THR A 143 -6.41 3.83 -12.21
C THR A 143 -7.82 3.36 -12.57
N ARG A 144 -8.51 4.04 -13.48
CA ARG A 144 -9.83 3.62 -13.96
C ARG A 144 -9.75 2.27 -14.67
N GLU A 145 -8.77 2.07 -15.57
CA GLU A 145 -8.54 0.78 -16.22
C GLU A 145 -8.38 -0.35 -15.20
N LEU A 146 -7.63 -0.11 -14.11
CA LEU A 146 -7.44 -1.08 -13.03
C LEU A 146 -8.74 -1.34 -12.25
N ALA A 147 -9.48 -0.28 -11.89
CA ALA A 147 -10.73 -0.41 -11.13
C ALA A 147 -11.83 -1.13 -11.94
N GLU A 148 -11.90 -0.91 -13.25
CA GLU A 148 -12.81 -1.62 -14.14
C GLU A 148 -12.43 -3.09 -14.31
N ALA A 149 -11.14 -3.40 -14.36
CA ALA A 149 -10.65 -4.78 -14.45
C ALA A 149 -10.80 -5.58 -13.14
N ARG A 150 -10.79 -4.91 -11.98
CA ARG A 150 -10.83 -5.52 -10.64
C ARG A 150 -11.84 -4.78 -9.73
N PRO A 151 -13.15 -4.81 -10.08
CA PRO A 151 -14.18 -4.08 -9.33
C PRO A 151 -14.39 -4.59 -7.90
N GLU A 152 -13.93 -5.80 -7.59
CA GLU A 152 -13.96 -6.38 -6.26
C GLU A 152 -12.93 -5.76 -5.30
N LEU A 153 -11.98 -4.95 -5.79
CA LEU A 153 -10.96 -4.29 -4.99
C LEU A 153 -11.31 -2.82 -4.71
N PRO A 154 -11.99 -2.51 -3.59
CA PRO A 154 -12.48 -1.16 -3.30
C PRO A 154 -11.36 -0.13 -3.12
N MET A 155 -10.12 -0.57 -2.88
CA MET A 155 -8.95 0.30 -2.82
C MET A 155 -8.69 0.99 -4.17
N LEU A 156 -8.92 0.31 -5.30
CA LEU A 156 -8.75 0.91 -6.63
C LEU A 156 -9.77 2.02 -6.88
N ALA A 157 -11.02 1.86 -6.45
CA ALA A 157 -12.02 2.93 -6.52
C ALA A 157 -11.63 4.13 -5.64
N TYR A 158 -11.05 3.88 -4.47
CA TYR A 158 -10.53 4.93 -3.61
C TYR A 158 -9.37 5.70 -4.24
N MET A 159 -8.37 4.99 -4.78
CA MET A 159 -7.26 5.61 -5.49
C MET A 159 -7.73 6.38 -6.73
N LEU A 160 -8.75 5.87 -7.43
CA LEU A 160 -9.37 6.58 -8.55
C LEU A 160 -10.00 7.90 -8.07
N ALA A 161 -10.74 7.89 -6.97
CA ALA A 161 -11.34 9.10 -6.42
C ALA A 161 -10.27 10.16 -6.08
N CYS A 162 -9.14 9.76 -5.50
CA CYS A 162 -8.02 10.65 -5.22
C CYS A 162 -7.41 11.22 -6.51
N CYS A 163 -7.12 10.37 -7.50
CA CYS A 163 -6.57 10.81 -8.78
C CYS A 163 -7.50 11.79 -9.52
N GLU A 164 -8.82 11.47 -9.58
CA GLU A 164 -9.83 12.32 -10.23
C GLU A 164 -10.00 13.66 -9.52
N SER A 165 -10.01 13.66 -8.18
CA SER A 165 -10.06 14.87 -7.37
C SER A 165 -8.86 15.78 -7.66
N LYS A 166 -7.66 15.24 -7.67
CA LYS A 166 -6.42 15.98 -8.01
C LYS A 166 -6.39 16.44 -9.45
N ALA A 167 -7.01 15.70 -10.37
CA ALA A 167 -7.16 16.08 -11.79
C ALA A 167 -8.24 17.13 -12.01
N GLY A 168 -9.00 17.55 -10.99
CA GLY A 168 -10.10 18.51 -11.10
C GLY A 168 -11.36 17.95 -11.74
N ARG A 169 -11.51 16.62 -11.81
CA ARG A 169 -12.66 15.92 -12.37
C ARG A 169 -13.67 15.57 -11.26
N THR A 170 -14.33 16.60 -10.73
CA THR A 170 -15.18 16.53 -9.53
C THR A 170 -16.25 15.44 -9.58
N GLU A 171 -17.00 15.34 -10.67
CA GLU A 171 -18.09 14.35 -10.80
C GLU A 171 -17.56 12.92 -10.78
N ALA A 172 -16.49 12.65 -11.52
CA ALA A 172 -15.84 11.34 -11.56
C ALA A 172 -15.24 10.95 -10.21
N ALA A 173 -14.67 11.90 -9.47
CA ALA A 173 -14.14 11.67 -8.13
C ALA A 173 -15.24 11.29 -7.14
N LEU A 174 -16.38 11.96 -7.18
CA LEU A 174 -17.53 11.66 -6.33
C LEU A 174 -18.17 10.30 -6.67
N GLU A 175 -18.26 9.97 -7.97
CA GLU A 175 -18.74 8.66 -8.43
C GLU A 175 -17.84 7.53 -7.91
N ALA A 176 -16.53 7.64 -8.10
CA ALA A 176 -15.56 6.66 -7.60
C ALA A 176 -15.61 6.53 -6.07
N LEU A 177 -15.71 7.66 -5.34
CA LEU A 177 -15.83 7.67 -3.89
C LEU A 177 -17.13 7.01 -3.40
N GLY A 178 -18.20 7.10 -4.17
CA GLY A 178 -19.46 6.43 -3.87
C GLY A 178 -19.35 4.90 -3.86
N ALA A 179 -18.43 4.34 -4.62
CA ALA A 179 -18.21 2.89 -4.74
C ALA A 179 -17.37 2.29 -3.59
N VAL A 180 -16.72 3.11 -2.74
CA VAL A 180 -15.84 2.60 -1.67
C VAL A 180 -16.62 2.15 -0.43
N SER A 181 -16.00 1.26 0.36
CA SER A 181 -16.57 0.77 1.61
C SER A 181 -16.73 1.88 2.67
N ARG A 182 -17.63 1.66 3.65
CA ARG A 182 -17.84 2.62 4.76
C ARG A 182 -16.53 2.92 5.51
N ARG A 183 -15.69 1.92 5.75
CA ARG A 183 -14.39 2.11 6.42
C ARG A 183 -13.50 3.09 5.64
N MET A 184 -13.44 2.94 4.32
CA MET A 184 -12.62 3.81 3.47
C MET A 184 -13.19 5.23 3.38
N ARG A 185 -14.51 5.40 3.43
CA ARG A 185 -15.15 6.72 3.50
C ARG A 185 -14.73 7.50 4.75
N MET A 186 -14.53 6.82 5.89
CA MET A 186 -14.02 7.46 7.11
C MET A 186 -12.59 7.99 6.94
N ILE A 187 -11.76 7.30 6.16
CA ILE A 187 -10.41 7.76 5.79
C ILE A 187 -10.52 8.95 4.84
N ALA A 188 -11.35 8.83 3.80
CA ALA A 188 -11.62 9.86 2.80
C ALA A 188 -12.05 11.21 3.41
N ALA A 189 -12.78 11.18 4.53
CA ALA A 189 -13.21 12.38 5.23
C ALA A 189 -12.06 13.33 5.64
N LYS A 190 -10.85 12.81 5.77
CA LYS A 190 -9.66 13.56 6.23
C LYS A 190 -8.51 13.54 5.22
N ASP A 191 -8.69 12.90 4.07
CA ASP A 191 -7.65 12.76 3.07
C ASP A 191 -7.46 14.06 2.29
N PRO A 192 -6.25 14.68 2.31
CA PRO A 192 -5.99 15.93 1.61
C PRO A 192 -6.13 15.82 0.08
N ASP A 193 -6.03 14.62 -0.49
CA ASP A 193 -6.20 14.42 -1.92
C ASP A 193 -7.64 14.65 -2.40
N LEU A 194 -8.58 14.61 -1.46
CA LEU A 194 -10.00 14.87 -1.69
C LEU A 194 -10.46 16.29 -1.29
N ASP A 195 -9.52 17.18 -0.92
CA ASP A 195 -9.86 18.53 -0.50
C ASP A 195 -10.59 19.33 -1.58
N ALA A 196 -10.27 19.10 -2.84
CA ALA A 196 -10.89 19.79 -3.98
C ALA A 196 -12.40 19.52 -4.09
N ILE A 197 -12.87 18.35 -3.65
CA ILE A 197 -14.28 17.94 -3.71
C ILE A 197 -14.99 17.97 -2.36
N ARG A 198 -14.29 18.28 -1.27
CA ARG A 198 -14.81 18.22 0.10
C ARG A 198 -16.01 19.16 0.34
N HIS A 199 -16.08 20.26 -0.38
CA HIS A 199 -17.16 21.26 -0.27
C HIS A 199 -18.43 20.89 -1.08
N GLU A 200 -18.38 19.82 -1.86
CA GLU A 200 -19.52 19.39 -2.65
C GLU A 200 -20.61 18.77 -1.77
N PRO A 201 -21.89 19.11 -1.97
CA PRO A 201 -22.98 18.51 -1.19
C PRO A 201 -23.03 16.97 -1.28
N ALA A 202 -22.67 16.41 -2.44
CA ALA A 202 -22.61 14.97 -2.65
C ALA A 202 -21.50 14.31 -1.82
N PHE A 203 -20.36 14.98 -1.59
CA PHE A 203 -19.30 14.48 -0.72
C PHE A 203 -19.80 14.23 0.70
N ALA A 204 -20.52 15.19 1.28
CA ALA A 204 -21.10 15.06 2.62
C ALA A 204 -22.10 13.89 2.71
N GLN A 205 -22.88 13.66 1.64
CA GLN A 205 -23.82 12.53 1.58
C GLN A 205 -23.13 11.18 1.48
N ILE A 206 -21.99 11.10 0.78
CA ILE A 206 -21.21 9.87 0.63
C ILE A 206 -20.51 9.51 1.94
N ILE A 207 -19.95 10.51 2.63
CA ILE A 207 -19.16 10.30 3.85
C ILE A 207 -20.06 10.03 5.08
N GLY A 208 -21.22 10.68 5.17
CA GLY A 208 -22.18 10.58 6.29
C GLY A 208 -22.86 9.27 6.35
#